data_6e2b3865ad34bc650e032a9d656ad819
#
_entry.id   6e2b3865ad34bc650e032a9d656ad819
#
_cell.length_a   1.000
_cell.length_b   1.000
_cell.length_c   1.000
_cell.angle_alpha   90.00
_cell.angle_beta   90.00
_cell.angle_gamma   90.00
#
_symmetry.space_group_name_H-M   'P 1'
#
loop_
_entity.id
_entity.type
_entity.pdbx_description
1 polymer ?
#
loop_
_entity_poly.entity_id
_entity_poly.type
_entity_poly.pdbx_seq_one_letter_code
_entity_poly.pdbx_strand_id
1 'polypeptide(L)'
;YVAHIVDRAQYYDGLAVKTLKYSPKHVYLLHVNNINAAYLGDAITALKKKGWRIIDSDTAYTDPIYQNKPDNLPAGESLVWALAKAKGEKRLRYPAEDAPYEKANLERHGLWVQP
;
A
#
# COMPACT_ATOMS: atom_id res chain seq x y z
N TYR A 1 -11.15 -3.27 -7.21
CA TYR A 1 -10.84 -2.39 -6.07
C TYR A 1 -10.53 -3.21 -4.81
N VAL A 2 -11.49 -3.98 -4.24
CA VAL A 2 -11.31 -4.72 -2.97
C VAL A 2 -10.08 -5.63 -2.99
N ALA A 3 -9.94 -6.45 -4.03
CA ALA A 3 -8.78 -7.34 -4.18
C ALA A 3 -7.45 -6.56 -4.23
N HIS A 4 -7.43 -5.40 -4.89
CA HIS A 4 -6.26 -4.53 -4.95
C HIS A 4 -5.88 -3.97 -3.57
N ILE A 5 -6.85 -3.47 -2.79
CA ILE A 5 -6.62 -2.98 -1.42
C ILE A 5 -6.01 -4.08 -0.54
N VAL A 6 -6.57 -5.29 -0.60
CA VAL A 6 -6.06 -6.43 0.18
C VAL A 6 -4.66 -6.86 -0.27
N ASP A 7 -4.42 -6.95 -1.59
CA ASP A 7 -3.09 -7.31 -2.13
C ASP A 7 -2.02 -6.30 -1.70
N ARG A 8 -2.32 -5.00 -1.75
CA ARG A 8 -1.40 -3.96 -1.32
C ARG A 8 -1.09 -4.03 0.17
N ALA A 9 -2.11 -4.20 1.01
CA ALA A 9 -1.91 -4.35 2.45
C ALA A 9 -1.01 -5.56 2.76
N GLN A 10 -1.29 -6.72 2.16
CA GLN A 10 -0.49 -7.92 2.37
C GLN A 10 0.94 -7.79 1.82
N TYR A 11 1.11 -7.14 0.66
CA TYR A 11 2.43 -6.90 0.09
C TYR A 11 3.30 -6.03 1.00
N TYR A 12 2.77 -4.89 1.47
CA TYR A 12 3.54 -3.98 2.31
C TYR A 12 3.81 -4.55 3.70
N ASP A 13 2.90 -5.33 4.25
CA ASP A 13 3.16 -6.02 5.52
C ASP A 13 4.24 -7.10 5.36
N GLY A 14 4.16 -7.93 4.32
CA GLY A 14 5.20 -8.91 4.02
C GLY A 14 6.57 -8.27 3.78
N LEU A 15 6.61 -7.13 3.08
CA LEU A 15 7.82 -6.35 2.88
C LEU A 15 8.36 -5.79 4.19
N ALA A 16 7.49 -5.27 5.07
CA ALA A 16 7.87 -4.78 6.39
C ALA A 16 8.45 -5.91 7.26
N VAL A 17 7.78 -7.04 7.36
CA VAL A 17 8.28 -8.19 8.11
C VAL A 17 9.64 -8.66 7.59
N LYS A 18 9.82 -8.73 6.26
CA LYS A 18 11.10 -9.07 5.64
C LYS A 18 12.20 -8.07 6.01
N THR A 19 11.88 -6.77 5.97
CA THR A 19 12.85 -5.67 6.09
C THR A 19 13.14 -5.28 7.53
N LEU A 20 12.07 -5.18 8.35
CA LEU A 20 12.12 -4.65 9.72
C LEU A 20 12.09 -5.75 10.77
N LYS A 21 11.76 -6.99 10.38
CA LYS A 21 11.57 -8.17 11.26
C LYS A 21 10.35 -8.09 12.17
N TYR A 22 9.42 -7.19 11.88
CA TYR A 22 8.12 -7.12 12.54
C TYR A 22 7.06 -6.52 11.60
N SER A 23 5.79 -6.73 11.92
CA SER A 23 4.64 -6.11 11.26
C SER A 23 4.29 -4.81 11.99
N PRO A 24 4.56 -3.63 11.41
CA PRO A 24 4.22 -2.36 12.03
C PRO A 24 2.72 -2.08 11.96
N LYS A 25 2.28 -1.07 12.68
CA LYS A 25 0.94 -0.50 12.46
C LYS A 25 0.95 0.29 11.16
N HIS A 26 0.22 -0.19 10.18
CA HIS A 26 0.14 0.44 8.86
C HIS A 26 -0.91 1.53 8.80
N VAL A 27 -0.63 2.59 8.04
CA VAL A 27 -1.62 3.59 7.63
C VAL A 27 -1.90 3.42 6.14
N TYR A 28 -3.17 3.32 5.79
CA TYR A 28 -3.62 3.23 4.40
C TYR A 28 -4.26 4.56 4.00
N LEU A 29 -3.58 5.33 3.14
CA LEU A 29 -4.11 6.57 2.62
C LEU A 29 -5.10 6.28 1.49
N LEU A 30 -6.31 6.77 1.62
CA LEU A 30 -7.34 6.67 0.60
C LEU A 30 -7.97 8.04 0.34
N HIS A 31 -8.37 8.29 -0.89
CA HIS A 31 -9.02 9.52 -1.28
C HIS A 31 -10.55 9.42 -1.19
N VAL A 32 -11.20 10.53 -0.92
CA VAL A 32 -12.66 10.61 -0.99
C VAL A 32 -13.08 10.62 -2.47
N ASN A 33 -13.65 9.52 -2.92
CA ASN A 33 -14.14 9.33 -4.29
C ASN A 33 -15.26 8.30 -4.33
N ASN A 34 -15.91 8.16 -5.49
CA ASN A 34 -17.05 7.28 -5.68
C ASN A 34 -16.71 5.79 -5.45
N ILE A 35 -15.50 5.35 -5.80
CA ILE A 35 -15.07 3.96 -5.59
C ILE A 35 -14.96 3.66 -4.11
N ASN A 36 -14.33 4.54 -3.33
CA ASN A 36 -14.25 4.38 -1.89
C ASN A 36 -15.63 4.48 -1.23
N ALA A 37 -16.49 5.39 -1.68
CA ALA A 37 -17.86 5.48 -1.17
C ALA A 37 -18.64 4.17 -1.39
N ALA A 38 -18.47 3.53 -2.54
CA ALA A 38 -19.17 2.30 -2.89
C ALA A 38 -18.61 1.04 -2.21
N TYR A 39 -17.27 0.91 -2.09
CA TYR A 39 -16.62 -0.37 -1.80
C TYR A 39 -15.69 -0.38 -0.58
N LEU A 40 -15.55 0.71 0.16
CA LEU A 40 -14.67 0.75 1.33
C LEU A 40 -15.13 -0.23 2.42
N GLY A 41 -16.44 -0.36 2.63
CA GLY A 41 -17.01 -1.34 3.58
C GLY A 41 -16.62 -2.78 3.26
N ASP A 42 -16.66 -3.13 1.97
CA ASP A 42 -16.26 -4.45 1.49
C ASP A 42 -14.75 -4.67 1.65
N ALA A 43 -13.93 -3.64 1.36
CA ALA A 43 -12.49 -3.69 1.55
C ALA A 43 -12.11 -3.89 3.03
N ILE A 44 -12.75 -3.16 3.95
CA ILE A 44 -12.57 -3.34 5.40
C ILE A 44 -12.95 -4.76 5.82
N THR A 45 -14.07 -5.27 5.33
CA THR A 45 -14.52 -6.63 5.62
C THR A 45 -13.52 -7.67 5.12
N ALA A 46 -13.01 -7.50 3.90
CA ALA A 46 -12.01 -8.40 3.33
C ALA A 46 -10.68 -8.36 4.09
N LEU A 47 -10.22 -7.18 4.51
CA LEU A 47 -9.04 -7.03 5.37
C LEU A 47 -9.24 -7.76 6.71
N LYS A 48 -10.37 -7.56 7.38
CA LYS A 48 -10.68 -8.28 8.64
C LYS A 48 -10.68 -9.79 8.47
N LYS A 49 -11.21 -10.31 7.37
CA LYS A 49 -11.16 -11.76 7.04
C LYS A 49 -9.72 -12.27 6.83
N LYS A 50 -8.77 -11.40 6.52
CA LYS A 50 -7.33 -11.70 6.42
C LYS A 50 -6.57 -11.50 7.73
N GLY A 51 -7.27 -11.24 8.83
CA GLY A 51 -6.68 -11.07 10.15
C GLY A 51 -6.28 -9.63 10.50
N TRP A 52 -6.56 -8.65 9.64
CA TRP A 52 -6.29 -7.26 9.93
C TRP A 52 -7.26 -6.71 10.99
N ARG A 53 -6.72 -5.92 11.90
CA ARG A 53 -7.49 -5.15 12.86
C ARG A 53 -7.45 -3.67 12.47
N ILE A 54 -8.62 -3.06 12.31
CA ILE A 54 -8.72 -1.64 12.02
C ILE A 54 -8.60 -0.87 13.33
N ILE A 55 -7.71 0.10 13.36
CA ILE A 55 -7.43 0.98 14.50
C ILE A 55 -7.51 2.43 14.04
N ASP A 56 -7.55 3.36 14.97
CA ASP A 56 -7.45 4.80 14.68
C ASP A 56 -6.03 5.19 14.26
N SER A 57 -5.93 6.31 13.53
CA SER A 57 -4.66 6.80 13.00
C SER A 57 -3.69 7.23 14.09
N ASP A 58 -4.19 7.83 15.18
CA ASP A 58 -3.34 8.30 16.28
C ASP A 58 -2.63 7.11 16.93
N THR A 59 -3.37 6.01 17.15
CA THR A 59 -2.78 4.74 17.60
C THR A 59 -1.79 4.19 16.58
N ALA A 60 -2.05 4.29 15.28
CA ALA A 60 -1.12 3.80 14.26
C ALA A 60 0.19 4.58 14.31
N TYR A 61 0.14 5.90 14.37
CA TYR A 61 1.33 6.77 14.38
C TYR A 61 2.21 6.65 15.64
N THR A 62 1.78 5.93 16.67
CA THR A 62 2.67 5.59 17.81
C THR A 62 3.70 4.50 17.46
N ASP A 63 3.59 3.86 16.31
CA ASP A 63 4.54 2.81 15.91
C ASP A 63 5.94 3.39 15.64
N PRO A 64 7.02 2.72 16.13
CA PRO A 64 8.38 3.18 15.91
C PRO A 64 8.79 3.38 14.46
N ILE A 65 8.11 2.74 13.51
CA ILE A 65 8.40 2.92 12.07
C ILE A 65 8.32 4.40 11.66
N TYR A 66 7.40 5.18 12.24
CA TYR A 66 7.18 6.58 11.91
C TYR A 66 8.25 7.55 12.45
N GLN A 67 9.21 7.06 13.23
CA GLN A 67 10.41 7.82 13.62
C GLN A 67 11.50 7.80 12.53
N ASN A 68 11.35 6.93 11.53
CA ASN A 68 12.32 6.82 10.45
C ASN A 68 12.11 7.92 9.39
N LYS A 69 13.22 8.46 8.89
CA LYS A 69 13.25 9.49 7.84
C LYS A 69 14.19 9.05 6.73
N PRO A 70 13.80 8.06 5.90
CA PRO A 70 14.65 7.62 4.81
C PRO A 70 14.80 8.75 3.78
N ASP A 71 16.03 8.99 3.34
CA ASP A 71 16.38 9.94 2.29
C ASP A 71 16.71 9.16 1.01
N ASN A 72 15.70 8.81 0.24
CA ASN A 72 15.88 8.11 -1.02
C ASN A 72 14.76 8.45 -2.02
N LEU A 73 15.08 8.26 -3.30
CA LEU A 73 14.15 8.45 -4.41
C LEU A 73 13.62 7.09 -4.93
N PRO A 74 12.43 7.10 -5.56
CA PRO A 74 11.51 8.24 -5.68
C PRO A 74 10.87 8.62 -4.34
N ALA A 75 10.54 9.89 -4.18
CA ALA A 75 9.73 10.39 -3.07
C ALA A 75 8.25 10.05 -3.32
N GLY A 76 7.46 9.96 -2.25
CA GLY A 76 6.01 9.69 -2.35
C GLY A 76 5.63 8.21 -2.26
N GLU A 77 6.61 7.31 -2.23
CA GLU A 77 6.39 5.90 -1.94
C GLU A 77 6.07 5.69 -0.45
N SER A 78 5.57 4.50 -0.11
CA SER A 78 5.33 4.16 1.29
C SER A 78 6.63 4.18 2.11
N LEU A 79 6.52 4.49 3.41
CA LEU A 79 7.64 4.45 4.33
C LEU A 79 8.31 3.05 4.38
N VAL A 80 7.50 1.98 4.36
CA VAL A 80 8.01 0.59 4.29
C VAL A 80 8.83 0.38 3.02
N TRP A 81 8.34 0.87 1.87
CA TRP A 81 9.04 0.77 0.59
C TRP A 81 10.39 1.52 0.64
N ALA A 82 10.39 2.74 1.14
CA ALA A 82 11.58 3.56 1.25
C ALA A 82 12.64 2.92 2.16
N LEU A 83 12.23 2.36 3.30
CA LEU A 83 13.12 1.64 4.21
C LEU A 83 13.66 0.35 3.60
N ALA A 84 12.85 -0.40 2.86
CA ALA A 84 13.29 -1.60 2.15
C ALA A 84 14.31 -1.26 1.07
N LYS A 85 14.08 -0.18 0.31
CA LYS A 85 15.03 0.31 -0.69
C LYS A 85 16.35 0.74 -0.06
N ALA A 86 16.30 1.50 1.03
CA ALA A 86 17.50 1.92 1.77
C ALA A 86 18.34 0.73 2.27
N LYS A 87 17.70 -0.41 2.56
CA LYS A 87 18.37 -1.67 2.93
C LYS A 87 18.79 -2.54 1.75
N GLY A 88 18.68 -2.03 0.52
CA GLY A 88 19.15 -2.73 -0.69
C GLY A 88 18.17 -3.74 -1.28
N GLU A 89 16.89 -3.73 -0.89
CA GLU A 89 15.88 -4.56 -1.55
C GLU A 89 15.69 -4.12 -3.01
N LYS A 90 15.87 -5.07 -3.94
CA LYS A 90 15.85 -4.79 -5.38
C LYS A 90 14.53 -5.14 -6.07
N ARG A 91 13.72 -6.01 -5.44
CA ARG A 91 12.46 -6.49 -6.01
C ARG A 91 11.27 -5.78 -5.40
N LEU A 92 11.27 -4.46 -5.52
CA LEU A 92 10.19 -3.62 -5.02
C LEU A 92 9.14 -3.43 -6.10
N ARG A 93 7.86 -3.55 -5.72
CA ARG A 93 6.76 -3.13 -6.60
C ARG A 93 6.66 -1.61 -6.56
N TYR A 94 6.41 -1.02 -7.70
CA TYR A 94 5.97 0.37 -7.76
C TYR A 94 4.49 0.49 -7.37
N PRO A 95 4.06 1.68 -6.93
CA PRO A 95 2.64 1.93 -6.68
C PRO A 95 1.82 1.69 -7.94
N ALA A 96 0.54 1.37 -7.75
CA ALA A 96 -0.36 1.12 -8.86
C ALA A 96 -0.65 2.37 -9.70
N GLU A 97 -0.42 3.54 -9.13
CA GLU A 97 -0.53 4.84 -9.80
C GLU A 97 0.69 5.21 -10.67
N ASP A 98 1.73 4.40 -10.69
CA ASP A 98 2.82 4.56 -11.67
C ASP A 98 2.28 4.35 -13.10
N ALA A 99 2.39 5.37 -13.95
CA ALA A 99 1.75 5.39 -15.27
C ALA A 99 2.08 4.17 -16.16
N PRO A 100 3.33 3.68 -16.25
CA PRO A 100 3.62 2.47 -17.03
C PRO A 100 2.93 1.22 -16.48
N TYR A 101 2.85 1.07 -15.17
CA TYR A 101 2.21 -0.06 -14.52
C TYR A 101 0.68 0.00 -14.67
N GLU A 102 0.09 1.17 -14.46
CA GLU A 102 -1.33 1.39 -14.54
C GLU A 102 -1.84 1.22 -15.98
N LYS A 103 -1.14 1.79 -16.95
CA LYS A 103 -1.47 1.64 -18.39
C LYS A 103 -1.57 0.16 -18.78
N ALA A 104 -0.53 -0.62 -18.51
CA ALA A 104 -0.50 -2.04 -18.85
C ALA A 104 -1.65 -2.83 -18.17
N ASN A 105 -2.05 -2.42 -16.98
CA ASN A 105 -3.13 -3.03 -16.25
C ASN A 105 -4.50 -2.67 -16.86
N LEU A 106 -4.70 -1.41 -17.20
CA LEU A 106 -5.92 -0.91 -17.84
C LEU A 106 -6.11 -1.52 -19.24
N GLU A 107 -5.04 -1.61 -20.04
CA GLU A 107 -5.06 -2.27 -21.36
C GLU A 107 -5.48 -3.74 -21.24
N ARG A 108 -4.92 -4.48 -20.28
CA ARG A 108 -5.26 -5.89 -20.04
C ARG A 108 -6.74 -6.11 -19.71
N HIS A 109 -7.35 -5.13 -19.06
CA HIS A 109 -8.77 -5.18 -18.69
C HIS A 109 -9.68 -4.46 -19.69
N GLY A 110 -9.17 -4.01 -20.83
CA GLY A 110 -9.95 -3.31 -21.85
C GLY A 110 -10.49 -1.95 -21.42
N LEU A 111 -9.86 -1.34 -20.41
CA LEU A 111 -10.27 -0.05 -19.84
C LEU A 111 -9.44 1.12 -20.38
N TRP A 112 -8.39 0.84 -21.14
CA TRP A 112 -7.57 1.86 -21.80
C TRP A 112 -7.99 1.95 -23.26
N VAL A 113 -8.56 3.10 -23.64
CA VAL A 113 -8.84 3.44 -25.04
C VAL A 113 -7.78 4.46 -25.45
N GLN A 114 -7.01 4.16 -26.49
CA GLN A 114 -6.12 5.17 -27.07
C GLN A 114 -6.99 6.27 -27.71
N PRO A 115 -6.67 7.54 -27.47
CA PRO A 115 -7.37 8.65 -28.09
C PRO A 115 -7.17 8.66 -29.62
#